data_fbbd995370e30bdb32241344dd37d164
#
_entry.id   fbbd995370e30bdb32241344dd37d164
#
_cell.length_a   1.000
_cell.length_b   1.000
_cell.length_c   1.000
_cell.angle_alpha   90.00
_cell.angle_beta   90.00
_cell.angle_gamma   90.00
#
_symmetry.space_group_name_H-M   'P 1'
#
loop_
_entity.id
_entity.type
_entity.pdbx_description
1 polymer ?
#
loop_
_entity_poly.entity_id
_entity_poly.type
_entity_poly.pdbx_seq_one_letter_code
_entity_poly.pdbx_strand_id
1 'polypeptide(L)'
;QRELFTAGLPFDIKPISADLEADQQAIAVRWPDIDAVVCYKSDMLYRESIRSLKGADIQGRKVWGASKGAQQFTLDNLLKERPSAGMSLVKALHADGFALINDCPAEKGSVNQIASFLGYVRETIFGGVWEFEADGDMADSAYTSKALRPHTDGSYSFDAPGAQILLCVENDAEGGKSVIVDGYKIAEQMKRAHPGQYADLARLDVEGVYAGDGVELRARRPTFREDSQGNLVQVTFNNYDRSELLHPEPEMNCFYQALQTFD
;
A
#
# COMPACT_ATOMS: atom_id res chain seq x y z
N GLN A 1 15.40 10.07 -20.48
CA GLN A 1 14.98 9.06 -21.49
C GLN A 1 16.14 8.09 -21.67
N ARG A 2 15.85 6.79 -21.73
CA ARG A 2 16.87 5.77 -22.05
C ARG A 2 16.93 5.63 -23.57
N GLU A 3 18.01 6.05 -24.17
CA GLU A 3 18.23 5.99 -25.61
C GLU A 3 18.96 4.72 -26.07
N LEU A 4 19.49 3.92 -25.12
CA LEU A 4 20.22 2.69 -25.39
C LEU A 4 19.38 1.45 -25.09
N PHE A 5 19.38 0.50 -26.01
CA PHE A 5 18.81 -0.83 -25.79
C PHE A 5 19.72 -1.65 -24.89
N THR A 6 19.26 -1.99 -23.70
CA THR A 6 20.01 -2.73 -22.68
C THR A 6 20.50 -4.11 -23.19
N ALA A 7 19.76 -4.74 -24.10
CA ALA A 7 20.13 -6.03 -24.68
C ALA A 7 21.39 -5.99 -25.58
N GLY A 8 21.78 -4.80 -26.04
CA GLY A 8 23.01 -4.62 -26.84
C GLY A 8 24.25 -4.24 -26.03
N LEU A 9 24.10 -4.05 -24.70
CA LEU A 9 25.21 -3.70 -23.83
C LEU A 9 25.93 -4.94 -23.33
N PRO A 10 27.28 -4.96 -23.30
CA PRO A 10 28.03 -6.05 -22.68
C PRO A 10 27.73 -6.09 -21.16
N PHE A 11 27.49 -7.29 -20.62
CA PHE A 11 27.16 -7.49 -19.20
C PHE A 11 28.33 -7.26 -18.24
N ASP A 12 29.54 -7.26 -18.76
CA ASP A 12 30.78 -7.16 -18.01
C ASP A 12 31.50 -5.80 -18.16
N ILE A 13 30.79 -4.81 -18.70
CA ILE A 13 31.33 -3.46 -18.84
C ILE A 13 31.69 -2.89 -17.46
N LYS A 14 32.96 -2.53 -17.30
CA LYS A 14 33.50 -1.91 -16.10
C LYS A 14 33.91 -0.48 -16.37
N PRO A 15 33.77 0.43 -15.41
CA PRO A 15 34.30 1.78 -15.57
C PRO A 15 35.83 1.77 -15.69
N ILE A 16 36.37 2.69 -16.46
CA ILE A 16 37.84 2.94 -16.56
C ILE A 16 38.33 3.53 -15.25
N SER A 17 37.59 4.48 -14.68
CA SER A 17 37.82 5.06 -13.35
C SER A 17 36.53 5.47 -12.69
N ALA A 18 36.55 5.54 -11.34
CA ALA A 18 35.53 6.09 -10.51
C ALA A 18 36.19 6.89 -9.39
N ASP A 19 36.09 8.18 -9.45
CA ASP A 19 36.79 9.11 -8.57
C ASP A 19 35.78 9.95 -7.80
N LEU A 20 35.98 10.08 -6.47
CA LEU A 20 35.15 10.95 -5.64
C LEU A 20 35.55 12.41 -5.91
N GLU A 21 34.60 13.28 -6.23
CA GLU A 21 34.85 14.69 -6.39
C GLU A 21 35.32 15.35 -5.08
N ALA A 22 36.03 16.47 -5.20
CA ALA A 22 36.72 17.13 -4.10
C ALA A 22 35.73 17.56 -2.95
N ASP A 23 34.50 17.88 -3.29
CA ASP A 23 33.45 18.23 -2.34
C ASP A 23 32.71 17.00 -1.75
N GLN A 24 33.07 15.80 -2.18
CA GLN A 24 32.49 14.51 -1.80
C GLN A 24 30.99 14.37 -2.11
N GLN A 25 30.44 15.23 -2.95
CA GLN A 25 29.01 15.22 -3.27
C GLN A 25 28.66 14.40 -4.52
N ALA A 26 29.66 14.02 -5.31
CA ALA A 26 29.46 13.19 -6.49
C ALA A 26 30.66 12.25 -6.73
N ILE A 27 30.39 11.17 -7.45
CA ILE A 27 31.38 10.25 -8.01
C ILE A 27 31.43 10.47 -9.51
N ALA A 28 32.59 10.87 -10.01
CA ALA A 28 32.86 11.02 -11.43
C ALA A 28 33.30 9.66 -12.00
N VAL A 29 32.57 9.14 -12.96
CA VAL A 29 32.80 7.81 -13.55
C VAL A 29 33.12 7.96 -15.03
N ARG A 30 34.24 7.34 -15.47
CA ARG A 30 34.62 7.20 -16.89
C ARG A 30 34.31 5.79 -17.36
N TRP A 31 33.55 5.69 -18.42
CA TRP A 31 33.19 4.42 -19.05
C TRP A 31 33.96 4.20 -20.34
N PRO A 32 34.26 2.96 -20.75
CA PRO A 32 34.77 2.68 -22.08
C PRO A 32 33.80 3.22 -23.14
N ASP A 33 34.35 3.71 -24.21
CA ASP A 33 33.60 4.19 -25.40
C ASP A 33 32.64 5.36 -25.15
N ILE A 34 32.75 6.02 -24.00
CA ILE A 34 31.99 7.25 -23.69
C ILE A 34 32.97 8.39 -23.45
N ASP A 35 33.00 9.39 -24.35
CA ASP A 35 33.88 10.56 -24.26
C ASP A 35 33.51 11.54 -23.13
N ALA A 36 32.47 11.24 -22.35
CA ALA A 36 32.00 12.07 -21.25
C ALA A 36 32.25 11.42 -19.90
N VAL A 37 32.54 12.25 -18.89
CA VAL A 37 32.53 11.84 -17.48
C VAL A 37 31.11 11.90 -16.98
N VAL A 38 30.62 10.80 -16.46
CA VAL A 38 29.26 10.72 -15.86
C VAL A 38 29.36 10.93 -14.37
N CYS A 39 28.75 12.01 -13.86
CA CYS A 39 28.74 12.30 -12.42
C CYS A 39 27.49 11.75 -11.77
N TYR A 40 27.67 10.87 -10.80
CA TYR A 40 26.61 10.32 -9.96
C TYR A 40 26.62 11.01 -8.60
N LYS A 41 25.52 11.65 -8.22
CA LYS A 41 25.41 12.30 -6.91
C LYS A 41 25.55 11.27 -5.79
N SER A 42 26.39 11.56 -4.82
CA SER A 42 26.69 10.65 -3.70
C SER A 42 25.43 10.31 -2.89
N ASP A 43 24.54 11.27 -2.67
CA ASP A 43 23.27 11.05 -1.97
C ASP A 43 22.32 10.11 -2.72
N MET A 44 22.31 10.16 -4.06
CA MET A 44 21.53 9.24 -4.88
C MET A 44 22.07 7.82 -4.79
N LEU A 45 23.38 7.64 -4.93
CA LEU A 45 24.04 6.33 -4.82
C LEU A 45 23.86 5.74 -3.41
N TYR A 46 23.96 6.57 -2.39
CA TYR A 46 23.74 6.17 -1.01
C TYR A 46 22.29 5.71 -0.79
N ARG A 47 21.30 6.45 -1.28
CA ARG A 47 19.88 6.05 -1.20
C ARG A 47 19.61 4.73 -1.90
N GLU A 48 20.14 4.57 -3.12
CA GLU A 48 19.95 3.34 -3.88
C GLU A 48 20.67 2.14 -3.23
N SER A 49 21.87 2.33 -2.69
CA SER A 49 22.57 1.26 -1.97
C SER A 49 21.84 0.82 -0.70
N ILE A 50 21.34 1.79 0.08
CA ILE A 50 20.55 1.49 1.28
C ILE A 50 19.21 0.83 0.92
N ARG A 51 18.54 1.32 -0.13
CA ARG A 51 17.30 0.73 -0.62
C ARG A 51 17.50 -0.71 -1.06
N SER A 52 18.59 -1.00 -1.76
CA SER A 52 18.97 -2.36 -2.13
C SER A 52 19.30 -3.26 -0.95
N LEU A 53 19.92 -2.71 0.11
CA LEU A 53 20.35 -3.47 1.28
C LEU A 53 19.23 -3.68 2.32
N LYS A 54 18.25 -2.79 2.37
CA LYS A 54 17.20 -2.79 3.42
C LYS A 54 15.81 -3.21 2.92
N GLY A 55 15.68 -3.56 1.65
CA GLY A 55 14.38 -3.84 1.04
C GLY A 55 13.57 -2.57 0.75
N ALA A 56 12.34 -2.73 0.30
CA ALA A 56 11.42 -1.62 0.12
C ALA A 56 11.32 -0.85 1.44
N ASP A 57 11.51 0.45 1.38
CA ASP A 57 11.69 1.32 2.56
C ASP A 57 10.56 1.18 3.58
N ILE A 58 10.81 0.34 4.58
CA ILE A 58 9.95 0.20 5.77
C ILE A 58 10.42 1.19 6.86
N GLN A 59 11.46 2.01 6.56
CA GLN A 59 11.97 2.99 7.50
C GLN A 59 10.93 4.07 7.79
N GLY A 60 10.62 4.23 9.06
CA GLY A 60 9.64 5.20 9.54
C GLY A 60 8.25 4.65 9.80
N ARG A 61 7.91 3.43 9.33
CA ARG A 61 6.67 2.77 9.72
C ARG A 61 6.70 2.42 11.20
N LYS A 62 5.62 2.74 11.88
CA LYS A 62 5.42 2.45 13.30
C LYS A 62 4.25 1.52 13.46
N VAL A 63 4.50 0.33 13.93
CA VAL A 63 3.40 -0.58 14.33
C VAL A 63 2.74 -0.07 15.60
N TRP A 64 1.43 -0.18 15.67
CA TRP A 64 0.64 0.38 16.78
C TRP A 64 -0.44 -0.58 17.27
N GLY A 65 -1.09 -0.27 18.36
CA GLY A 65 -2.19 -1.04 18.97
C GLY A 65 -3.39 -0.16 19.29
N ALA A 66 -4.33 -0.70 20.04
CA ALA A 66 -5.66 -0.14 20.30
C ALA A 66 -5.69 1.30 20.87
N SER A 67 -4.59 1.77 21.47
CA SER A 67 -4.50 3.13 22.03
C SER A 67 -4.00 4.18 21.05
N LYS A 68 -3.75 3.82 19.78
CA LYS A 68 -3.27 4.76 18.78
C LYS A 68 -4.34 5.77 18.40
N GLY A 69 -4.07 7.04 18.64
CA GLY A 69 -4.86 8.14 18.10
C GLY A 69 -4.45 8.48 16.67
N ALA A 70 -5.41 8.92 15.85
CA ALA A 70 -5.14 9.43 14.51
C ALA A 70 -4.36 10.75 14.56
N GLN A 71 -3.40 10.95 13.66
CA GLN A 71 -2.90 12.29 13.37
C GLN A 71 -4.00 13.06 12.65
N GLN A 72 -4.25 14.29 13.12
CA GLN A 72 -5.37 15.09 12.65
C GLN A 72 -4.89 16.28 11.83
N PHE A 73 -5.59 16.54 10.76
CA PHE A 73 -5.38 17.65 9.85
C PHE A 73 -6.71 18.36 9.60
N THR A 74 -6.70 19.59 9.10
CA THR A 74 -7.88 20.23 8.51
C THR A 74 -7.65 20.47 7.03
N LEU A 75 -8.70 20.36 6.23
CA LEU A 75 -8.58 20.59 4.78
C LEU A 75 -8.08 22.00 4.48
N ASP A 76 -8.57 22.99 5.21
CA ASP A 76 -8.16 24.40 5.05
C ASP A 76 -6.64 24.59 5.26
N ASN A 77 -6.07 23.99 6.33
CA ASN A 77 -4.63 24.04 6.57
C ASN A 77 -3.83 23.32 5.47
N LEU A 78 -4.28 22.13 5.04
CA LEU A 78 -3.64 21.40 3.95
C LEU A 78 -3.58 22.24 2.66
N LEU A 79 -4.62 22.99 2.35
CA LEU A 79 -4.68 23.82 1.15
C LEU A 79 -3.83 25.09 1.28
N LYS A 80 -3.83 25.75 2.44
CA LYS A 80 -3.08 26.99 2.69
C LYS A 80 -1.58 26.76 2.77
N GLU A 81 -1.16 25.71 3.48
CA GLU A 81 0.24 25.37 3.71
C GLU A 81 0.67 24.14 2.89
N ARG A 82 0.24 24.10 1.64
CA ARG A 82 0.32 22.91 0.77
C ARG A 82 1.66 22.15 0.83
N PRO A 83 2.85 22.76 0.72
CA PRO A 83 4.11 22.00 0.74
C PRO A 83 4.39 21.37 2.09
N SER A 84 4.23 22.09 3.19
CA SER A 84 4.59 21.63 4.54
C SER A 84 3.53 20.70 5.14
N ALA A 85 2.26 21.10 5.08
CA ALA A 85 1.14 20.33 5.60
C ALA A 85 0.92 19.05 4.77
N GLY A 86 1.01 19.14 3.44
CA GLY A 86 0.95 17.97 2.56
C GLY A 86 2.07 16.95 2.83
N MET A 87 3.31 17.42 3.03
CA MET A 87 4.41 16.54 3.44
C MET A 87 4.16 15.90 4.80
N SER A 88 3.54 16.62 5.73
CA SER A 88 3.18 16.08 7.05
C SER A 88 2.10 15.01 6.94
N LEU A 89 1.09 15.20 6.09
CA LEU A 89 0.07 14.19 5.79
C LEU A 89 0.69 12.92 5.19
N VAL A 90 1.56 13.06 4.19
CA VAL A 90 2.26 11.90 3.58
C VAL A 90 3.10 11.16 4.61
N LYS A 91 3.82 11.88 5.49
CA LYS A 91 4.58 11.26 6.58
C LYS A 91 3.71 10.54 7.59
N ALA A 92 2.53 11.08 7.92
CA ALA A 92 1.56 10.43 8.81
C ALA A 92 1.06 9.11 8.22
N LEU A 93 0.66 9.13 6.95
CA LEU A 93 0.22 7.93 6.22
C LEU A 93 1.35 6.89 6.12
N HIS A 94 2.58 7.33 5.84
CA HIS A 94 3.71 6.41 5.79
C HIS A 94 4.03 5.79 7.16
N ALA A 95 3.98 6.58 8.22
CA ALA A 95 4.34 6.12 9.56
C ALA A 95 3.24 5.27 10.22
N ASP A 96 2.01 5.74 10.15
CA ASP A 96 0.88 5.20 10.92
C ASP A 96 -0.14 4.44 10.05
N GLY A 97 -0.10 4.61 8.72
CA GLY A 97 -1.01 3.98 7.77
C GLY A 97 -2.36 4.68 7.63
N PHE A 98 -2.68 5.67 8.47
CA PHE A 98 -3.94 6.41 8.42
C PHE A 98 -3.80 7.83 8.99
N ALA A 99 -4.71 8.70 8.61
CA ALA A 99 -4.83 10.05 9.12
C ALA A 99 -6.30 10.49 9.10
N LEU A 100 -6.68 11.43 9.96
CA LEU A 100 -8.00 12.03 9.99
C LEU A 100 -7.93 13.47 9.48
N ILE A 101 -8.79 13.81 8.51
CA ILE A 101 -8.89 15.16 7.95
C ILE A 101 -10.26 15.71 8.33
N ASN A 102 -10.25 16.74 9.16
CA ASN A 102 -11.46 17.39 9.68
C ASN A 102 -11.87 18.60 8.79
N ASP A 103 -13.06 19.10 9.04
CA ASP A 103 -13.61 20.30 8.41
C ASP A 103 -13.62 20.21 6.87
N CYS A 104 -13.90 19.03 6.34
CA CYS A 104 -14.08 18.82 4.93
C CYS A 104 -15.52 19.15 4.53
N PRO A 105 -15.75 20.02 3.53
CA PRO A 105 -17.07 20.13 2.92
C PRO A 105 -17.57 18.77 2.41
N ALA A 106 -18.85 18.49 2.63
CA ALA A 106 -19.50 17.22 2.25
C ALA A 106 -19.75 17.18 0.72
N GLU A 107 -18.69 17.15 -0.06
CA GLU A 107 -18.74 17.17 -1.53
C GLU A 107 -17.55 16.41 -2.16
N LYS A 108 -17.73 15.85 -3.35
CA LYS A 108 -16.68 15.13 -4.10
C LYS A 108 -15.41 15.94 -4.31
N GLY A 109 -15.55 17.28 -4.41
CA GLY A 109 -14.42 18.19 -4.55
C GLY A 109 -13.40 18.06 -3.42
N SER A 110 -13.85 17.88 -2.19
CA SER A 110 -12.99 17.70 -1.01
C SER A 110 -12.11 16.44 -1.14
N VAL A 111 -12.67 15.32 -1.62
CA VAL A 111 -11.92 14.08 -1.85
C VAL A 111 -10.84 14.30 -2.91
N ASN A 112 -11.15 14.96 -4.02
CA ASN A 112 -10.19 15.26 -5.08
C ASN A 112 -9.06 16.17 -4.60
N GLN A 113 -9.37 17.16 -3.76
CA GLN A 113 -8.37 18.04 -3.17
C GLN A 113 -7.39 17.27 -2.29
N ILE A 114 -7.89 16.37 -1.43
CA ILE A 114 -7.06 15.53 -0.57
C ILE A 114 -6.22 14.56 -1.42
N ALA A 115 -6.82 13.89 -2.40
CA ALA A 115 -6.12 12.97 -3.28
C ALA A 115 -4.94 13.64 -4.00
N SER A 116 -5.06 14.93 -4.35
CA SER A 116 -4.00 15.69 -5.02
C SER A 116 -2.70 15.86 -4.21
N PHE A 117 -2.71 15.59 -2.90
CA PHE A 117 -1.49 15.52 -2.08
C PHE A 117 -0.78 14.17 -2.18
N LEU A 118 -1.50 13.11 -2.53
CA LEU A 118 -1.00 11.74 -2.60
C LEU A 118 -0.63 11.33 -4.02
N GLY A 119 -1.37 11.81 -5.01
CA GLY A 119 -1.16 11.46 -6.40
C GLY A 119 -2.42 11.68 -7.24
N TYR A 120 -2.69 10.76 -8.15
CA TYR A 120 -3.90 10.76 -8.96
C TYR A 120 -4.98 9.84 -8.36
N VAL A 121 -6.24 10.19 -8.59
CA VAL A 121 -7.35 9.29 -8.27
C VAL A 121 -7.36 8.14 -9.26
N ARG A 122 -7.32 6.92 -8.75
CA ARG A 122 -7.40 5.73 -9.58
C ARG A 122 -8.84 5.50 -10.03
N GLU A 123 -9.03 5.36 -11.31
CA GLU A 123 -10.31 4.94 -11.87
C GLU A 123 -10.49 3.44 -11.68
N THR A 124 -11.63 3.05 -11.13
CA THR A 124 -12.01 1.66 -10.87
C THR A 124 -13.29 1.32 -11.63
N ILE A 125 -13.81 0.11 -11.48
CA ILE A 125 -15.13 -0.27 -12.00
C ILE A 125 -16.27 0.59 -11.41
N PHE A 126 -16.05 1.23 -10.26
CA PHE A 126 -17.00 2.14 -9.60
C PHE A 126 -16.76 3.61 -10.01
N GLY A 127 -15.80 3.88 -10.89
CA GLY A 127 -15.34 5.22 -11.25
C GLY A 127 -14.15 5.70 -10.38
N GLY A 128 -13.82 6.98 -10.50
CA GLY A 128 -12.73 7.61 -9.74
C GLY A 128 -13.15 8.01 -8.32
N VAL A 129 -14.19 8.83 -8.22
CA VAL A 129 -14.83 9.22 -6.95
C VAL A 129 -16.33 8.94 -7.08
N TRP A 130 -16.84 8.12 -6.19
CA TRP A 130 -18.27 7.78 -6.17
C TRP A 130 -18.86 8.00 -4.79
N GLU A 131 -20.18 8.13 -4.74
CA GLU A 131 -20.97 8.23 -3.52
C GLU A 131 -21.79 6.96 -3.35
N PHE A 132 -21.97 6.55 -2.12
CA PHE A 132 -22.82 5.43 -1.79
C PHE A 132 -23.54 5.72 -0.48
N GLU A 133 -24.72 5.15 -0.32
CA GLU A 133 -25.53 5.16 0.89
C GLU A 133 -25.94 3.73 1.25
N ALA A 134 -26.38 3.53 2.49
CA ALA A 134 -26.88 2.23 2.91
C ALA A 134 -28.25 1.99 2.23
N ASP A 135 -28.22 1.26 1.12
CA ASP A 135 -29.41 0.85 0.36
C ASP A 135 -29.47 -0.70 0.33
N GLY A 136 -30.54 -1.24 0.90
CA GLY A 136 -30.73 -2.70 1.04
C GLY A 136 -30.92 -3.45 -0.28
N ASP A 137 -31.09 -2.76 -1.40
CA ASP A 137 -31.36 -3.35 -2.70
C ASP A 137 -30.09 -3.60 -3.54
N MET A 138 -28.93 -3.11 -3.08
CA MET A 138 -27.65 -3.27 -3.79
C MET A 138 -26.93 -4.57 -3.38
N ALA A 139 -26.23 -5.18 -4.35
CA ALA A 139 -25.57 -6.47 -4.18
C ALA A 139 -24.27 -6.43 -3.36
N ASP A 140 -23.60 -5.28 -3.31
CA ASP A 140 -22.34 -5.13 -2.58
C ASP A 140 -22.58 -4.94 -1.07
N SER A 141 -21.73 -5.56 -0.26
CA SER A 141 -21.78 -5.46 1.21
C SER A 141 -21.60 -4.03 1.73
N ALA A 142 -20.94 -3.15 0.97
CA ALA A 142 -20.76 -1.73 1.31
C ALA A 142 -22.09 -0.95 1.40
N TYR A 143 -23.14 -1.39 0.71
CA TYR A 143 -24.46 -0.78 0.71
C TYR A 143 -25.39 -1.33 1.80
N THR A 144 -24.89 -2.20 2.66
CA THR A 144 -25.71 -2.82 3.72
C THR A 144 -25.49 -2.14 5.07
N SER A 145 -26.48 -2.23 5.95
CA SER A 145 -26.38 -1.81 7.35
C SER A 145 -25.66 -2.81 8.26
N LYS A 146 -25.11 -3.89 7.70
CA LYS A 146 -24.41 -4.93 8.46
C LYS A 146 -23.02 -4.47 8.84
N ALA A 147 -22.59 -4.85 10.04
CA ALA A 147 -21.20 -4.63 10.45
C ALA A 147 -20.23 -5.43 9.57
N LEU A 148 -19.25 -4.74 9.02
CA LEU A 148 -18.14 -5.36 8.30
C LEU A 148 -16.95 -5.53 9.23
N ARG A 149 -16.32 -6.69 9.19
CA ARG A 149 -15.06 -6.94 9.90
C ARG A 149 -13.90 -6.23 9.19
N PRO A 150 -12.78 -5.97 9.89
CA PRO A 150 -11.61 -5.39 9.26
C PRO A 150 -11.17 -6.16 8.01
N HIS A 151 -10.97 -5.45 6.93
CA HIS A 151 -10.57 -5.99 5.61
C HIS A 151 -9.78 -4.97 4.83
N THR A 152 -9.19 -5.40 3.73
CA THR A 152 -8.57 -4.54 2.73
C THR A 152 -9.37 -4.59 1.45
N ASP A 153 -9.70 -3.44 0.87
CA ASP A 153 -10.47 -3.38 -0.36
C ASP A 153 -9.65 -3.76 -1.61
N GLY A 154 -10.37 -4.14 -2.66
CA GLY A 154 -9.80 -4.43 -3.97
C GLY A 154 -8.92 -5.67 -4.00
N SER A 155 -9.21 -6.67 -3.17
CA SER A 155 -8.49 -7.96 -3.15
C SER A 155 -8.55 -8.69 -4.50
N TYR A 156 -9.59 -8.43 -5.29
CA TYR A 156 -9.83 -8.92 -6.64
C TYR A 156 -9.07 -8.15 -7.74
N SER A 157 -8.43 -7.03 -7.41
CA SER A 157 -7.63 -6.25 -8.35
C SER A 157 -6.18 -6.70 -8.31
N PHE A 158 -5.56 -6.88 -9.48
CA PHE A 158 -4.13 -7.20 -9.57
C PHE A 158 -3.26 -6.16 -8.87
N ASP A 159 -3.62 -4.90 -9.03
CA ASP A 159 -2.99 -3.77 -8.34
C ASP A 159 -3.99 -3.19 -7.33
N ALA A 160 -3.85 -3.58 -6.06
CA ALA A 160 -4.71 -3.10 -4.98
C ALA A 160 -4.53 -1.59 -4.73
N PRO A 161 -5.55 -0.89 -4.21
CA PRO A 161 -5.44 0.53 -3.86
C PRO A 161 -4.28 0.79 -2.90
N GLY A 162 -3.47 1.82 -3.17
CA GLY A 162 -2.38 2.23 -2.29
C GLY A 162 -2.87 3.01 -1.07
N ALA A 163 -3.94 3.77 -1.23
CA ALA A 163 -4.65 4.48 -0.17
C ALA A 163 -6.13 4.63 -0.54
N GLN A 164 -6.99 4.69 0.46
CA GLN A 164 -8.41 4.95 0.33
C GLN A 164 -8.78 6.21 1.09
N ILE A 165 -9.63 7.05 0.51
CA ILE A 165 -10.16 8.25 1.15
C ILE A 165 -11.65 8.06 1.30
N LEU A 166 -12.12 8.07 2.54
CA LEU A 166 -13.54 8.01 2.89
C LEU A 166 -13.97 9.36 3.46
N LEU A 167 -14.96 10.00 2.83
CA LEU A 167 -15.59 11.24 3.31
C LEU A 167 -16.99 10.90 3.80
N CYS A 168 -17.26 11.16 5.08
CA CYS A 168 -18.62 11.10 5.62
C CYS A 168 -19.38 12.33 5.17
N VAL A 169 -20.37 12.14 4.31
CA VAL A 169 -21.23 13.21 3.78
C VAL A 169 -22.39 13.46 4.74
N GLU A 170 -23.00 12.40 5.23
CA GLU A 170 -24.15 12.43 6.15
C GLU A 170 -24.09 11.23 7.10
N ASN A 171 -24.47 11.44 8.35
CA ASN A 171 -24.53 10.36 9.34
C ASN A 171 -25.68 10.61 10.32
N ASP A 172 -26.87 10.17 9.95
CA ASP A 172 -28.09 10.25 10.77
C ASP A 172 -28.37 8.97 11.57
N ALA A 173 -27.54 7.92 11.38
CA ALA A 173 -27.72 6.63 12.01
C ALA A 173 -26.97 6.53 13.36
N GLU A 174 -27.51 5.71 14.25
CA GLU A 174 -26.75 5.22 15.42
C GLU A 174 -25.77 4.12 14.99
N GLY A 175 -24.48 4.31 15.27
CA GLY A 175 -23.45 3.33 14.91
C GLY A 175 -22.55 3.81 13.75
N GLY A 176 -22.24 2.89 12.83
CA GLY A 176 -21.42 3.20 11.65
C GLY A 176 -19.98 3.63 11.94
N LYS A 177 -19.43 3.26 13.11
CA LYS A 177 -18.03 3.60 13.47
C LYS A 177 -17.06 2.82 12.63
N SER A 178 -16.07 3.52 12.05
CA SER A 178 -14.96 2.89 11.38
C SER A 178 -13.95 2.35 12.39
N VAL A 179 -13.56 1.10 12.22
CA VAL A 179 -12.50 0.44 12.99
C VAL A 179 -11.30 0.25 12.09
N ILE A 180 -10.15 0.77 12.50
CA ILE A 180 -8.90 0.63 11.78
C ILE A 180 -7.98 -0.29 12.57
N VAL A 181 -7.36 -1.25 11.88
CA VAL A 181 -6.48 -2.27 12.46
C VAL A 181 -5.13 -2.23 11.75
N ASP A 182 -4.05 -2.28 12.52
CA ASP A 182 -2.70 -2.37 11.98
C ASP A 182 -2.36 -3.82 11.60
N GLY A 183 -2.55 -4.15 10.32
CA GLY A 183 -2.24 -5.48 9.78
C GLY A 183 -0.75 -5.85 9.89
N TYR A 184 0.16 -4.86 9.88
CA TYR A 184 1.59 -5.12 10.10
C TYR A 184 1.89 -5.52 11.54
N LYS A 185 1.16 -4.94 12.49
CA LYS A 185 1.26 -5.32 13.91
C LYS A 185 0.79 -6.75 14.12
N ILE A 186 -0.32 -7.14 13.49
CA ILE A 186 -0.83 -8.51 13.54
C ILE A 186 0.20 -9.47 12.95
N ALA A 187 0.71 -9.18 11.76
CA ALA A 187 1.71 -10.01 11.10
C ALA A 187 2.98 -10.18 11.95
N GLU A 188 3.48 -9.09 12.58
CA GLU A 188 4.61 -9.15 13.51
C GLU A 188 4.33 -10.08 14.70
N GLN A 189 3.15 -9.97 15.28
CA GLN A 189 2.74 -10.81 16.41
C GLN A 189 2.62 -12.28 15.99
N MET A 190 2.01 -12.57 14.84
CA MET A 190 1.91 -13.93 14.30
C MET A 190 3.29 -14.51 13.98
N LYS A 191 4.17 -13.75 13.34
CA LYS A 191 5.53 -14.19 12.99
C LYS A 191 6.32 -14.60 14.24
N ARG A 192 6.09 -13.91 15.36
CA ARG A 192 6.74 -14.20 16.65
C ARG A 192 6.09 -15.36 17.41
N ALA A 193 4.75 -15.38 17.52
CA ALA A 193 4.03 -16.33 18.36
C ALA A 193 3.63 -17.61 17.63
N HIS A 194 3.35 -17.52 16.33
CA HIS A 194 2.83 -18.60 15.48
C HIS A 194 3.55 -18.63 14.12
N PRO A 195 4.89 -18.85 14.08
CA PRO A 195 5.69 -18.71 12.86
C PRO A 195 5.26 -19.65 11.73
N GLY A 196 4.76 -20.84 12.03
CA GLY A 196 4.22 -21.77 11.03
C GLY A 196 2.97 -21.22 10.34
N GLN A 197 2.02 -20.71 11.13
CA GLN A 197 0.79 -20.13 10.60
C GLN A 197 1.06 -18.83 9.83
N TYR A 198 2.02 -18.01 10.29
CA TYR A 198 2.48 -16.86 9.53
C TYR A 198 3.03 -17.29 8.16
N ALA A 199 3.86 -18.32 8.12
CA ALA A 199 4.43 -18.86 6.88
C ALA A 199 3.34 -19.38 5.93
N ASP A 200 2.29 -20.01 6.44
CA ASP A 200 1.16 -20.46 5.63
C ASP A 200 0.43 -19.27 4.99
N LEU A 201 0.15 -18.19 5.72
CA LEU A 201 -0.47 -16.97 5.18
C LEU A 201 0.46 -16.17 4.25
N ALA A 202 1.77 -16.39 4.32
CA ALA A 202 2.74 -15.77 3.42
C ALA A 202 2.99 -16.59 2.14
N ARG A 203 2.66 -17.89 2.15
CA ARG A 203 2.92 -18.82 1.04
C ARG A 203 1.68 -19.13 0.21
N LEU A 204 0.53 -19.29 0.88
CA LEU A 204 -0.70 -19.76 0.23
C LEU A 204 -1.44 -18.58 -0.40
N ASP A 205 -1.59 -18.64 -1.70
CA ASP A 205 -2.33 -17.64 -2.45
C ASP A 205 -3.84 -17.77 -2.20
N VAL A 206 -4.47 -16.63 -2.02
CA VAL A 206 -5.91 -16.48 -1.91
C VAL A 206 -6.42 -15.71 -3.12
N GLU A 207 -7.47 -16.22 -3.76
CA GLU A 207 -8.12 -15.54 -4.86
C GLU A 207 -9.21 -14.60 -4.33
N GLY A 208 -9.10 -13.31 -4.67
CA GLY A 208 -10.18 -12.37 -4.57
C GLY A 208 -10.97 -12.33 -5.87
N VAL A 209 -12.28 -12.22 -5.79
CA VAL A 209 -13.20 -12.20 -6.94
C VAL A 209 -14.22 -11.09 -6.76
N TYR A 210 -14.42 -10.32 -7.80
CA TYR A 210 -15.59 -9.47 -7.99
C TYR A 210 -16.31 -9.93 -9.25
N ALA A 211 -17.60 -10.22 -9.14
CA ALA A 211 -18.45 -10.57 -10.28
C ALA A 211 -19.76 -9.79 -10.15
N GLY A 212 -19.94 -8.77 -10.96
CA GLY A 212 -21.11 -7.90 -10.95
C GLY A 212 -21.04 -6.87 -12.07
N ASP A 213 -22.17 -6.24 -12.38
CA ASP A 213 -22.28 -5.13 -13.33
C ASP A 213 -21.65 -5.39 -14.72
N GLY A 214 -21.67 -6.65 -15.16
CA GLY A 214 -21.08 -7.05 -16.43
C GLY A 214 -19.54 -7.18 -16.42
N VAL A 215 -18.92 -7.12 -15.24
CA VAL A 215 -17.48 -7.21 -15.05
C VAL A 215 -17.15 -8.38 -14.15
N GLU A 216 -16.07 -9.09 -14.45
CA GLU A 216 -15.47 -10.09 -13.57
C GLU A 216 -13.98 -9.78 -13.39
N LEU A 217 -13.57 -9.60 -12.16
CA LEU A 217 -12.18 -9.35 -11.77
C LEU A 217 -11.70 -10.46 -10.85
N ARG A 218 -10.49 -10.94 -11.08
CA ARG A 218 -9.84 -11.95 -10.25
C ARG A 218 -8.38 -11.62 -10.05
N ALA A 219 -7.90 -11.75 -8.82
CA ALA A 219 -6.49 -11.65 -8.51
C ALA A 219 -6.11 -12.62 -7.41
N ARG A 220 -4.89 -13.14 -7.47
CA ARG A 220 -4.34 -14.06 -6.47
C ARG A 220 -3.13 -13.48 -5.80
N ARG A 221 -3.06 -13.59 -4.49
CA ARG A 221 -1.91 -13.22 -3.70
C ARG A 221 -1.98 -13.82 -2.29
N PRO A 222 -0.85 -13.96 -1.60
CA PRO A 222 -0.87 -14.37 -0.20
C PRO A 222 -1.43 -13.24 0.69
N THR A 223 -1.94 -13.60 1.86
CA THR A 223 -2.38 -12.63 2.88
C THR A 223 -1.21 -11.73 3.31
N PHE A 224 -0.03 -12.33 3.53
CA PHE A 224 1.20 -11.63 3.85
C PHE A 224 2.16 -11.68 2.66
N ARG A 225 2.33 -10.59 1.96
CA ARG A 225 3.31 -10.52 0.86
C ARG A 225 4.63 -9.98 1.38
N GLU A 226 5.66 -10.77 1.21
CA GLU A 226 7.04 -10.41 1.54
C GLU A 226 7.84 -10.04 0.29
N ASP A 227 8.89 -9.23 0.48
CA ASP A 227 9.90 -8.99 -0.56
C ASP A 227 10.92 -10.14 -0.60
N SER A 228 11.90 -10.04 -1.51
CA SER A 228 12.96 -11.07 -1.67
C SER A 228 13.88 -11.21 -0.44
N GLN A 229 13.76 -10.32 0.53
CA GLN A 229 14.53 -10.34 1.77
C GLN A 229 13.70 -10.82 2.97
N GLY A 230 12.44 -11.20 2.75
CA GLY A 230 11.52 -11.64 3.80
C GLY A 230 10.91 -10.50 4.62
N ASN A 231 10.96 -9.26 4.13
CA ASN A 231 10.27 -8.15 4.76
C ASN A 231 8.82 -8.10 4.29
N LEU A 232 7.89 -7.92 5.22
CA LEU A 232 6.48 -7.75 4.91
C LEU A 232 6.25 -6.41 4.18
N VAL A 233 5.72 -6.48 2.97
CA VAL A 233 5.45 -5.30 2.13
C VAL A 233 3.97 -5.01 1.92
N GLN A 234 3.11 -6.01 2.13
CA GLN A 234 1.67 -5.84 1.99
C GLN A 234 0.92 -6.86 2.84
N VAL A 235 -0.21 -6.43 3.39
CA VAL A 235 -1.23 -7.29 3.99
C VAL A 235 -2.48 -7.17 3.12
N THR A 236 -3.03 -8.29 2.68
CA THR A 236 -4.27 -8.35 1.90
C THR A 236 -5.21 -9.35 2.54
N PHE A 237 -6.36 -8.90 2.98
CA PHE A 237 -7.38 -9.77 3.54
C PHE A 237 -8.77 -9.19 3.31
N ASN A 238 -9.61 -9.93 2.61
CA ASN A 238 -11.04 -9.63 2.52
C ASN A 238 -11.81 -10.94 2.40
N ASN A 239 -12.51 -11.30 3.48
CA ASN A 239 -13.27 -12.55 3.49
C ASN A 239 -14.57 -12.46 2.69
N TYR A 240 -15.04 -11.24 2.36
CA TYR A 240 -16.27 -11.04 1.58
C TYR A 240 -16.04 -11.26 0.08
N ASP A 241 -14.85 -10.91 -0.41
CA ASP A 241 -14.44 -11.07 -1.82
C ASP A 241 -13.69 -12.38 -2.07
N ARG A 242 -13.39 -13.16 -1.05
CA ARG A 242 -12.59 -14.36 -1.17
C ARG A 242 -13.35 -15.45 -1.93
N SER A 243 -12.73 -15.99 -2.97
CA SER A 243 -13.16 -17.19 -3.69
C SER A 243 -12.88 -18.47 -2.90
N GLU A 244 -13.30 -19.60 -3.43
CA GLU A 244 -12.91 -20.91 -2.93
C GLU A 244 -11.38 -21.10 -2.99
N LEU A 245 -10.84 -21.75 -1.98
CA LEU A 245 -9.42 -22.09 -1.97
C LEU A 245 -9.17 -23.28 -2.92
N LEU A 246 -8.29 -23.08 -3.88
CA LEU A 246 -7.89 -24.11 -4.86
C LEU A 246 -6.56 -24.77 -4.47
N HIS A 247 -6.43 -25.15 -3.20
CA HIS A 247 -5.27 -25.86 -2.67
C HIS A 247 -5.64 -27.30 -2.28
N PRO A 248 -4.68 -28.24 -2.22
CA PRO A 248 -4.90 -29.55 -1.65
C PRO A 248 -5.43 -29.48 -0.21
N GLU A 249 -6.24 -30.45 0.20
CA GLU A 249 -6.88 -30.48 1.51
C GLU A 249 -5.96 -30.18 2.72
N PRO A 250 -4.75 -30.74 2.81
CA PRO A 250 -3.84 -30.43 3.91
C PRO A 250 -3.48 -28.94 3.98
N GLU A 251 -3.26 -28.30 2.83
CA GLU A 251 -2.93 -26.85 2.76
C GLU A 251 -4.13 -25.98 3.10
N MET A 252 -5.35 -26.37 2.67
CA MET A 252 -6.58 -25.66 3.06
C MET A 252 -6.75 -25.68 4.57
N ASN A 253 -6.51 -26.82 5.22
CA ASN A 253 -6.59 -26.92 6.68
C ASN A 253 -5.57 -26.03 7.38
N CYS A 254 -4.32 -25.99 6.89
CA CYS A 254 -3.29 -25.07 7.40
C CYS A 254 -3.72 -23.60 7.25
N PHE A 255 -4.25 -23.25 6.08
CA PHE A 255 -4.73 -21.89 5.83
C PHE A 255 -5.85 -21.49 6.81
N TYR A 256 -6.88 -22.33 6.98
CA TYR A 256 -7.98 -21.99 7.88
C TYR A 256 -7.55 -21.92 9.35
N GLN A 257 -6.62 -22.75 9.78
CA GLN A 257 -6.05 -22.68 11.13
C GLN A 257 -5.25 -21.37 11.31
N ALA A 258 -4.48 -20.99 10.31
CA ALA A 258 -3.74 -19.73 10.32
C ALA A 258 -4.69 -18.51 10.32
N LEU A 259 -5.78 -18.60 9.55
CA LEU A 259 -6.79 -17.55 9.48
C LEU A 259 -7.52 -17.37 10.83
N GLN A 260 -7.82 -18.44 11.55
CA GLN A 260 -8.40 -18.35 12.90
C GLN A 260 -7.48 -17.63 13.90
N THR A 261 -6.17 -17.68 13.70
CA THR A 261 -5.21 -16.98 14.54
C THR A 261 -5.04 -15.53 14.11
N PHE A 262 -5.21 -15.25 12.83
CA PHE A 262 -5.14 -13.91 12.25
C PHE A 262 -6.33 -13.04 12.62
N ASP A 263 -7.56 -13.60 12.66
CA ASP A 263 -8.84 -12.94 12.87
C ASP A 263 -9.12 -12.72 14.38
#